data_3704ca8927bc237c65eb4de360cf7020
#
_entry.id   3704ca8927bc237c65eb4de360cf7020
#
_cell.length_a   1.000
_cell.length_b   1.000
_cell.length_c   1.000
_cell.angle_alpha   90.00
_cell.angle_beta   90.00
_cell.angle_gamma   90.00
#
_symmetry.space_group_name_H-M   'P 1'
#
loop_
_entity.id
_entity.type
_entity.pdbx_description
1 polymer ?
#
loop_
_entity_poly.entity_id
_entity_poly.type
_entity_poly.pdbx_seq_one_letter_code
_entity_poly.pdbx_strand_id
1 'polypeptide(L)'
;MTFQAQKPQPLVYIRTLLQNFLFRDMVILGHLSIRHVIDDDLSIVVLPCSPLLDPANDDVEAPQDPRFAIAHQMELFRQRTAQSYLDIFRAFCQNRCRVRRTLCHSIQDWETVQLDAGEIDQLLQVQLEEKPMLYKTVLVPNLTEPMYSVPLSSWAYLYKLRLMEWIVQLGFELETYQSDELAGMYWYLSYLAKTRAQHAERTKSFTLQRFNDLRAHHTFTHAMEAQFTRSLAYLRVTILDAAVTWEFADALACLYSALGRMRLIVPPPRPYSTDELRYDIRMKPFAPISLPALFSYEEFVEHTAQDDASTADLLEFARRGVVGARKGFESLAKLSEKEAFTARCHDRWLMGTKMCIRSIIVAGIVITTLKNMLSEPKYADYAAAMSGGGNTSGSKDDVDDVAMAELPYMIEIPKAGKCYHNWWIVPKLLEKH
;
A
#
# COMPACT_ATOMS: atom_id res chain seq x y z
N MET A 1 -4.72 35.75 -2.33
CA MET A 1 -5.27 34.65 -1.49
C MET A 1 -4.47 34.61 -0.20
N THR A 2 -5.05 35.06 0.90
CA THR A 2 -4.45 34.95 2.23
C THR A 2 -4.53 33.51 2.66
N PHE A 3 -3.39 32.80 2.66
CA PHE A 3 -3.28 31.51 3.31
C PHE A 3 -3.57 31.69 4.79
N GLN A 4 -4.77 31.43 5.22
CA GLN A 4 -5.03 31.26 6.63
C GLN A 4 -4.21 30.05 7.09
N ALA A 5 -3.24 30.30 7.99
CA ALA A 5 -2.51 29.23 8.64
C ALA A 5 -3.53 28.29 9.30
N GLN A 6 -3.65 27.07 8.79
CA GLN A 6 -4.53 26.07 9.41
C GLN A 6 -4.10 25.89 10.87
N LYS A 7 -5.07 25.80 11.76
CA LYS A 7 -4.80 25.53 13.19
C LYS A 7 -3.99 24.22 13.30
N PRO A 8 -3.04 24.12 14.23
CA PRO A 8 -2.34 22.88 14.52
C PRO A 8 -3.36 21.75 14.74
N GLN A 9 -3.06 20.58 14.21
CA GLN A 9 -3.92 19.41 14.41
C GLN A 9 -3.94 19.02 15.89
N PRO A 10 -5.08 18.59 16.44
CA PRO A 10 -5.15 18.13 17.81
C PRO A 10 -4.15 17.00 18.09
N LEU A 11 -3.51 17.02 19.24
CA LEU A 11 -2.52 15.99 19.63
C LEU A 11 -3.10 14.57 19.53
N VAL A 12 -4.38 14.40 19.87
CA VAL A 12 -5.08 13.10 19.75
C VAL A 12 -5.14 12.63 18.28
N TYR A 13 -5.43 13.55 17.37
CA TYR A 13 -5.44 13.26 15.93
C TYR A 13 -4.06 12.83 15.44
N ILE A 14 -3.03 13.61 15.73
CA ILE A 14 -1.65 13.29 15.35
C ILE A 14 -1.23 11.93 15.92
N ARG A 15 -1.50 11.68 17.20
CA ARG A 15 -1.20 10.40 17.85
C ARG A 15 -1.90 9.25 17.15
N THR A 16 -3.19 9.37 16.85
CA THR A 16 -3.96 8.31 16.19
C THR A 16 -3.46 8.06 14.78
N LEU A 17 -3.16 9.12 14.03
CA LEU A 17 -2.61 9.01 12.67
C LEU A 17 -1.27 8.29 12.68
N LEU A 18 -0.36 8.69 13.57
CA LEU A 18 0.93 8.02 13.77
C LEU A 18 0.76 6.56 14.20
N GLN A 19 -0.13 6.29 15.14
CA GLN A 19 -0.40 4.90 15.57
C GLN A 19 -0.91 4.04 14.43
N ASN A 20 -1.78 4.56 13.58
CA ASN A 20 -2.31 3.83 12.42
C ASN A 20 -1.23 3.62 11.36
N PHE A 21 -0.41 4.63 11.11
CA PHE A 21 0.70 4.55 10.18
C PHE A 21 1.73 3.50 10.61
N LEU A 22 2.16 3.57 11.85
CA LEU A 22 3.17 2.69 12.42
C LEU A 22 2.67 1.30 12.72
N PHE A 23 1.36 1.17 12.88
CA PHE A 23 0.69 -0.07 13.18
C PHE A 23 0.98 -1.15 12.12
N ARG A 24 0.96 -0.80 10.84
CA ARG A 24 1.20 -1.74 9.75
C ARG A 24 2.67 -2.03 9.49
N ASP A 25 3.58 -1.20 10.01
CA ASP A 25 5.03 -1.37 9.81
C ASP A 25 5.80 -1.78 11.04
N MET A 26 5.08 -2.25 12.06
CA MET A 26 5.71 -2.77 13.26
C MET A 26 6.58 -1.75 14.02
N VAL A 27 6.43 -0.47 13.74
CA VAL A 27 7.15 0.60 14.45
C VAL A 27 6.37 1.00 15.69
N ILE A 28 6.92 0.78 16.85
CA ILE A 28 6.38 1.27 18.11
C ILE A 28 7.04 2.59 18.46
N LEU A 29 6.24 3.65 18.57
CA LEU A 29 6.66 4.87 19.25
C LEU A 29 6.78 4.59 20.75
N GLY A 30 7.89 4.07 21.14
CA GLY A 30 8.35 3.90 22.51
C GLY A 30 9.77 4.44 22.61
N HIS A 31 10.50 4.10 23.62
CA HIS A 31 11.89 4.52 23.85
C HIS A 31 12.90 3.97 22.83
N LEU A 32 12.46 3.49 21.67
CA LEU A 32 13.31 2.94 20.61
C LEU A 32 13.75 4.05 19.66
N SER A 33 15.02 4.09 19.34
CA SER A 33 15.50 4.92 18.24
C SER A 33 15.00 4.32 16.91
N ILE A 34 14.70 5.18 15.94
CA ILE A 34 14.32 4.75 14.58
C ILE A 34 15.41 3.86 13.97
N ARG A 35 16.67 4.10 14.30
CA ARG A 35 17.78 3.25 13.89
C ARG A 35 17.58 1.80 14.31
N HIS A 36 17.21 1.55 15.57
CA HIS A 36 16.93 0.17 16.04
C HIS A 36 15.78 -0.50 15.29
N VAL A 37 14.76 0.27 14.90
CA VAL A 37 13.65 -0.26 14.10
C VAL A 37 14.12 -0.72 12.73
N ILE A 38 14.92 0.09 12.07
CA ILE A 38 15.48 -0.23 10.75
C ILE A 38 16.44 -1.41 10.86
N ASP A 39 17.26 -1.47 11.89
CA ASP A 39 18.16 -2.59 12.15
C ASP A 39 17.38 -3.88 12.41
N ASP A 40 16.26 -3.82 13.14
CA ASP A 40 15.38 -4.97 13.35
C ASP A 40 14.76 -5.47 12.02
N ASP A 41 14.28 -4.55 11.17
CA ASP A 41 13.72 -4.89 9.86
C ASP A 41 14.78 -5.43 8.90
N LEU A 42 15.94 -4.78 8.84
CA LEU A 42 17.07 -5.25 8.05
C LEU A 42 17.59 -6.60 8.54
N SER A 43 17.51 -6.89 9.84
CA SER A 43 17.88 -8.19 10.40
C SER A 43 17.11 -9.37 9.82
N ILE A 44 15.96 -9.10 9.18
CA ILE A 44 15.18 -10.14 8.49
C ILE A 44 15.85 -10.55 7.17
N VAL A 45 16.51 -9.62 6.51
CA VAL A 45 17.10 -9.82 5.17
C VAL A 45 18.62 -9.89 5.19
N VAL A 46 19.29 -9.26 6.16
CA VAL A 46 20.75 -9.25 6.32
C VAL A 46 21.18 -10.40 7.20
N LEU A 47 22.20 -11.14 6.78
CA LEU A 47 22.73 -12.26 7.55
C LEU A 47 23.48 -11.79 8.81
N PRO A 48 23.30 -12.46 9.97
CA PRO A 48 23.88 -12.02 11.25
C PRO A 48 25.41 -11.97 11.28
N CYS A 49 26.05 -12.84 10.51
CA CYS A 49 27.51 -12.94 10.42
C CYS A 49 28.13 -12.00 9.37
N SER A 50 27.35 -11.08 8.81
CA SER A 50 27.86 -10.14 7.84
C SER A 50 28.84 -9.17 8.50
N PRO A 51 30.07 -9.02 8.00
CA PRO A 51 31.02 -8.05 8.50
C PRO A 51 30.56 -6.60 8.39
N LEU A 52 29.47 -6.35 7.64
CA LEU A 52 28.81 -5.05 7.53
C LEU A 52 28.03 -4.65 8.78
N LEU A 53 27.70 -5.59 9.66
CA LEU A 53 26.97 -5.34 10.91
C LEU A 53 27.88 -4.98 12.07
N ASP A 54 29.18 -5.25 11.96
CA ASP A 54 30.16 -4.98 13.02
C ASP A 54 31.22 -4.00 12.52
N PRO A 55 31.02 -2.69 12.66
CA PRO A 55 32.01 -1.68 12.29
C PRO A 55 33.23 -1.65 13.25
N ALA A 56 33.20 -2.43 14.33
CA ALA A 56 34.26 -2.43 15.35
C ALA A 56 35.44 -3.38 15.07
N ASN A 57 35.44 -4.05 13.91
CA ASN A 57 36.60 -4.83 13.51
C ASN A 57 37.67 -3.89 12.95
N ASP A 58 38.44 -3.30 13.88
CA ASP A 58 39.54 -2.32 13.65
C ASP A 58 40.75 -2.86 12.87
N ASP A 59 40.76 -4.14 12.48
CA ASP A 59 41.87 -4.78 11.78
C ASP A 59 41.86 -4.63 10.25
N VAL A 60 40.96 -3.79 9.72
CA VAL A 60 40.89 -3.57 8.27
C VAL A 60 41.76 -2.40 7.85
N GLU A 61 43.00 -2.71 7.48
CA GLU A 61 43.91 -1.76 6.84
C GLU A 61 43.36 -1.35 5.46
N ALA A 62 43.25 -0.04 5.29
CA ALA A 62 43.25 0.72 4.03
C ALA A 62 41.94 0.86 3.23
N PRO A 63 41.74 2.04 2.64
CA PRO A 63 40.58 2.45 1.83
C PRO A 63 40.41 1.70 0.48
N GLN A 64 41.21 0.67 0.22
CA GLN A 64 41.19 -0.13 -1.01
C GLN A 64 40.45 -1.48 -0.86
N ASP A 65 40.05 -1.88 0.36
CA ASP A 65 39.28 -3.12 0.54
C ASP A 65 37.82 -2.90 0.09
N PRO A 66 37.30 -3.72 -0.85
CA PRO A 66 35.89 -3.67 -1.26
C PRO A 66 34.90 -3.76 -0.09
N ARG A 67 35.26 -4.46 0.99
CA ARG A 67 34.44 -4.58 2.20
C ARG A 67 34.22 -3.23 2.88
N PHE A 68 35.22 -2.36 2.88
CA PHE A 68 35.11 -1.02 3.47
C PHE A 68 34.14 -0.15 2.66
N ALA A 69 34.21 -0.21 1.33
CA ALA A 69 33.27 0.51 0.46
C ALA A 69 31.84 0.04 0.71
N ILE A 70 31.60 -1.26 0.83
CA ILE A 70 30.29 -1.86 1.10
C ILE A 70 29.78 -1.43 2.49
N ALA A 71 30.63 -1.48 3.53
CA ALA A 71 30.25 -1.05 4.88
C ALA A 71 29.85 0.44 4.91
N HIS A 72 30.59 1.28 4.20
CA HIS A 72 30.29 2.70 4.09
C HIS A 72 28.95 2.96 3.35
N GLN A 73 28.73 2.29 2.22
CA GLN A 73 27.46 2.36 1.47
C GLN A 73 26.27 1.92 2.33
N MET A 74 26.46 0.85 3.11
CA MET A 74 25.43 0.32 4.00
C MET A 74 25.08 1.30 5.13
N GLU A 75 26.08 1.98 5.70
CA GLU A 75 25.81 3.01 6.72
C GLU A 75 25.08 4.22 6.13
N LEU A 76 25.44 4.66 4.93
CA LEU A 76 24.71 5.72 4.22
C LEU A 76 23.25 5.30 3.94
N PHE A 77 23.05 4.07 3.48
CA PHE A 77 21.71 3.51 3.25
C PHE A 77 20.87 3.52 4.54
N ARG A 78 21.42 3.08 5.67
CA ARG A 78 20.74 3.10 6.98
C ARG A 78 20.40 4.52 7.41
N GLN A 79 21.33 5.46 7.26
CA GLN A 79 21.10 6.86 7.64
C GLN A 79 19.99 7.49 6.80
N ARG A 80 19.98 7.29 5.49
CA ARG A 80 18.92 7.79 4.59
C ARG A 80 17.57 7.19 4.91
N THR A 81 17.51 5.88 5.12
CA THR A 81 16.28 5.18 5.51
C THR A 81 15.75 5.73 6.84
N ALA A 82 16.61 5.89 7.85
CA ALA A 82 16.24 6.48 9.14
C ALA A 82 15.76 7.92 9.00
N GLN A 83 16.41 8.72 8.17
CA GLN A 83 16.03 10.11 7.93
C GLN A 83 14.67 10.20 7.23
N SER A 84 14.42 9.37 6.24
CA SER A 84 13.13 9.31 5.54
C SER A 84 11.98 8.99 6.50
N TYR A 85 12.15 8.04 7.41
CA TYR A 85 11.17 7.77 8.46
C TYR A 85 10.97 8.98 9.40
N LEU A 86 12.04 9.62 9.83
CA LEU A 86 11.97 10.81 10.70
C LEU A 86 11.19 11.94 10.04
N ASP A 87 11.37 12.14 8.74
CA ASP A 87 10.71 13.21 8.02
C ASP A 87 9.21 12.92 7.84
N ILE A 88 8.82 11.67 7.67
CA ILE A 88 7.42 11.26 7.73
C ILE A 88 6.81 11.60 9.10
N PHE A 89 7.48 11.29 10.21
CA PHE A 89 6.99 11.64 11.54
C PHE A 89 6.88 13.14 11.74
N ARG A 90 7.88 13.89 11.32
CA ARG A 90 7.85 15.35 11.36
C ARG A 90 6.69 15.92 10.55
N ALA A 91 6.39 15.31 9.40
CA ALA A 91 5.28 15.72 8.57
C ALA A 91 3.94 15.62 9.31
N PHE A 92 3.67 14.53 9.99
CA PHE A 92 2.43 14.32 10.72
C PHE A 92 2.21 15.30 11.88
N CYS A 93 3.29 15.88 12.39
CA CYS A 93 3.23 16.93 13.42
C CYS A 93 2.90 18.32 12.85
N GLN A 94 2.77 18.45 11.53
CA GLN A 94 2.54 19.72 10.84
C GLN A 94 1.07 19.84 10.39
N ASN A 95 0.74 20.98 9.75
CA ASN A 95 -0.58 21.13 9.14
C ASN A 95 -0.70 20.31 7.85
N ARG A 96 -1.94 20.04 7.39
CA ARG A 96 -2.23 19.19 6.22
C ARG A 96 -1.46 19.59 4.95
N CYS A 97 -1.27 20.87 4.67
CA CYS A 97 -0.54 21.32 3.50
C CYS A 97 0.94 20.91 3.55
N ARG A 98 1.55 21.01 4.73
CA ARG A 98 2.93 20.59 4.95
C ARG A 98 3.07 19.07 4.91
N VAL A 99 2.11 18.34 5.48
CA VAL A 99 2.07 16.86 5.38
C VAL A 99 2.11 16.43 3.93
N ARG A 100 1.23 16.97 3.07
CA ARG A 100 1.23 16.64 1.63
C ARG A 100 2.58 16.87 0.98
N ARG A 101 3.19 18.04 1.23
CA ARG A 101 4.51 18.37 0.67
C ARG A 101 5.57 17.38 1.14
N THR A 102 5.59 17.07 2.44
CA THR A 102 6.60 16.18 3.01
C THR A 102 6.42 14.75 2.50
N LEU A 103 5.18 14.28 2.31
CA LEU A 103 4.94 12.97 1.69
C LEU A 103 5.49 12.87 0.26
N CYS A 104 5.38 13.96 -0.53
CA CYS A 104 6.02 14.01 -1.86
C CYS A 104 7.54 13.87 -1.77
N HIS A 105 8.18 14.54 -0.81
CA HIS A 105 9.62 14.42 -0.60
C HIS A 105 10.01 13.04 -0.06
N SER A 106 9.27 12.51 0.90
CA SER A 106 9.54 11.18 1.47
C SER A 106 9.50 10.07 0.42
N ILE A 107 8.57 10.13 -0.53
CA ILE A 107 8.53 9.18 -1.64
C ILE A 107 9.77 9.34 -2.53
N GLN A 108 10.19 10.56 -2.81
CA GLN A 108 11.40 10.83 -3.58
C GLN A 108 12.64 10.30 -2.85
N ASP A 109 12.70 10.45 -1.53
CA ASP A 109 13.79 9.90 -0.71
C ASP A 109 13.83 8.36 -0.80
N TRP A 110 12.68 7.71 -0.80
CA TRP A 110 12.59 6.26 -0.97
C TRP A 110 12.95 5.77 -2.37
N GLU A 111 12.74 6.59 -3.41
CA GLU A 111 13.30 6.32 -4.74
C GLU A 111 14.83 6.28 -4.68
N THR A 112 15.45 7.24 -4.00
CA THR A 112 16.89 7.28 -3.79
C THR A 112 17.39 6.10 -2.95
N VAL A 113 16.67 5.77 -1.86
CA VAL A 113 16.99 4.59 -1.02
C VAL A 113 16.98 3.30 -1.83
N GLN A 114 16.04 3.15 -2.78
CA GLN A 114 15.99 1.99 -3.65
C GLN A 114 17.17 1.95 -4.64
N LEU A 115 17.59 3.10 -5.18
CA LEU A 115 18.77 3.18 -6.04
C LEU A 115 20.05 2.82 -5.28
N ASP A 116 20.25 3.37 -4.09
CA ASP A 116 21.38 3.03 -3.22
C ASP A 116 21.41 1.52 -2.88
N ALA A 117 20.24 0.94 -2.59
CA ALA A 117 20.12 -0.49 -2.37
C ALA A 117 20.52 -1.32 -3.61
N GLY A 118 20.15 -0.83 -4.80
CA GLY A 118 20.55 -1.45 -6.07
C GLY A 118 22.06 -1.39 -6.32
N GLU A 119 22.72 -0.29 -5.96
CA GLU A 119 24.17 -0.18 -6.04
C GLU A 119 24.87 -1.17 -5.10
N ILE A 120 24.35 -1.33 -3.87
CA ILE A 120 24.86 -2.33 -2.91
C ILE A 120 24.66 -3.74 -3.46
N ASP A 121 23.49 -4.06 -3.99
CA ASP A 121 23.21 -5.36 -4.62
C ASP A 121 24.15 -5.64 -5.80
N GLN A 122 24.49 -4.62 -6.60
CA GLN A 122 25.47 -4.74 -7.68
C GLN A 122 26.87 -5.05 -7.16
N LEU A 123 27.31 -4.32 -6.12
CA LEU A 123 28.62 -4.57 -5.50
C LEU A 123 28.72 -6.00 -4.95
N LEU A 124 27.61 -6.52 -4.43
CA LEU A 124 27.51 -7.88 -3.89
C LEU A 124 27.14 -8.92 -4.95
N GLN A 125 26.91 -8.50 -6.19
CA GLN A 125 26.45 -9.33 -7.31
C GLN A 125 25.18 -10.14 -6.98
N VAL A 126 24.29 -9.52 -6.22
CA VAL A 126 22.99 -10.05 -5.83
C VAL A 126 21.92 -9.19 -6.47
N GLN A 127 21.52 -9.52 -7.69
CA GLN A 127 20.43 -8.82 -8.39
C GLN A 127 19.26 -9.74 -8.63
N LEU A 128 18.06 -9.18 -8.50
CA LEU A 128 16.84 -9.82 -8.96
C LEU A 128 16.74 -9.56 -10.48
N GLU A 129 17.19 -10.50 -11.30
CA GLU A 129 17.01 -10.38 -12.74
C GLU A 129 15.55 -10.64 -13.14
N GLU A 130 15.04 -9.88 -14.10
CA GLU A 130 13.71 -10.11 -14.68
C GLU A 130 13.60 -11.45 -15.42
N LYS A 131 14.73 -12.03 -15.80
CA LYS A 131 14.81 -13.34 -16.47
C LYS A 131 15.32 -14.40 -15.49
N PRO A 132 14.54 -15.45 -15.20
CA PRO A 132 14.83 -16.43 -14.13
C PRO A 132 16.01 -17.39 -14.41
N MET A 133 16.87 -17.15 -15.38
CA MET A 133 17.74 -18.20 -15.91
C MET A 133 19.25 -18.03 -15.72
N LEU A 134 19.76 -16.97 -15.14
CA LEU A 134 21.22 -16.79 -15.06
C LEU A 134 21.68 -16.22 -13.71
N TYR A 135 21.70 -17.05 -12.68
CA TYR A 135 22.55 -16.82 -11.51
C TYR A 135 23.97 -17.27 -11.81
N LYS A 136 24.86 -16.33 -12.03
CA LYS A 136 26.25 -16.51 -11.64
C LYS A 136 26.43 -15.80 -10.31
N THR A 137 26.40 -16.54 -9.24
CA THR A 137 26.95 -16.06 -7.96
C THR A 137 28.45 -15.92 -8.20
N VAL A 138 28.89 -14.77 -8.67
CA VAL A 138 30.30 -14.46 -8.64
C VAL A 138 30.61 -14.14 -7.19
N LEU A 139 31.21 -15.09 -6.50
CA LEU A 139 31.77 -14.86 -5.18
C LEU A 139 32.75 -13.69 -5.29
N VAL A 140 32.46 -12.59 -4.59
CA VAL A 140 33.46 -11.53 -4.45
C VAL A 140 34.71 -12.19 -3.88
N PRO A 141 35.88 -12.08 -4.53
CA PRO A 141 37.09 -12.66 -3.99
C PRO A 141 37.26 -12.15 -2.55
N ASN A 142 37.38 -13.04 -1.58
CA ASN A 142 37.49 -12.81 -0.14
C ASN A 142 36.17 -12.66 0.66
N LEU A 143 34.98 -12.69 0.04
CA LEU A 143 33.73 -12.84 0.77
C LEU A 143 33.27 -14.31 0.64
N THR A 144 33.55 -15.09 1.67
CA THR A 144 33.22 -16.53 1.68
C THR A 144 31.75 -16.82 1.98
N GLU A 145 30.96 -15.79 2.39
CA GLU A 145 29.59 -15.98 2.83
C GLU A 145 28.64 -14.96 2.17
N PRO A 146 27.44 -15.39 1.73
CA PRO A 146 26.43 -14.49 1.23
C PRO A 146 25.88 -13.61 2.36
N MET A 147 25.88 -12.29 2.17
CA MET A 147 25.54 -11.33 3.22
C MET A 147 24.03 -11.10 3.36
N TYR A 148 23.25 -11.43 2.33
CA TYR A 148 21.80 -11.22 2.31
C TYR A 148 21.06 -12.47 1.88
N SER A 149 19.93 -12.70 2.54
CA SER A 149 18.94 -13.69 2.12
C SER A 149 18.01 -13.13 1.02
N VAL A 150 17.75 -11.82 1.06
CA VAL A 150 16.87 -11.11 0.10
C VAL A 150 17.66 -9.92 -0.45
N PRO A 151 17.55 -9.59 -1.76
CA PRO A 151 18.16 -8.38 -2.31
C PRO A 151 17.65 -7.12 -1.60
N LEU A 152 18.56 -6.21 -1.24
CA LEU A 152 18.19 -4.96 -0.56
C LEU A 152 17.31 -4.06 -1.42
N SER A 153 17.55 -4.02 -2.73
CA SER A 153 16.72 -3.29 -3.68
C SER A 153 15.27 -3.81 -3.70
N SER A 154 15.07 -5.13 -3.60
CA SER A 154 13.74 -5.72 -3.47
C SER A 154 13.07 -5.35 -2.15
N TRP A 155 13.81 -5.38 -1.05
CA TRP A 155 13.31 -4.94 0.24
C TRP A 155 12.89 -3.45 0.21
N ALA A 156 13.75 -2.57 -0.30
CA ALA A 156 13.47 -1.15 -0.42
C ALA A 156 12.26 -0.87 -1.34
N TYR A 157 12.13 -1.61 -2.44
CA TYR A 157 11.00 -1.49 -3.34
C TYR A 157 9.67 -1.90 -2.68
N LEU A 158 9.65 -2.99 -1.93
CA LEU A 158 8.47 -3.42 -1.17
C LEU A 158 8.04 -2.34 -0.15
N TYR A 159 8.98 -1.72 0.53
CA TYR A 159 8.72 -0.61 1.44
C TYR A 159 8.18 0.64 0.71
N LYS A 160 8.79 1.00 -0.41
CA LYS A 160 8.31 2.11 -1.24
C LYS A 160 6.87 1.91 -1.69
N LEU A 161 6.55 0.72 -2.21
CA LEU A 161 5.17 0.38 -2.59
C LEU A 161 4.21 0.50 -1.41
N ARG A 162 4.63 0.04 -0.24
CA ARG A 162 3.83 0.15 0.99
C ARG A 162 3.59 1.61 1.38
N LEU A 163 4.61 2.45 1.29
CA LEU A 163 4.48 3.88 1.55
C LEU A 163 3.53 4.55 0.54
N MET A 164 3.59 4.17 -0.74
CA MET A 164 2.65 4.64 -1.77
C MET A 164 1.21 4.24 -1.45
N GLU A 165 0.97 2.99 -1.05
CA GLU A 165 -0.36 2.53 -0.60
C GLU A 165 -0.90 3.41 0.54
N TRP A 166 -0.07 3.76 1.53
CA TRP A 166 -0.48 4.62 2.63
C TRP A 166 -0.79 6.04 2.22
N ILE A 167 0.01 6.61 1.32
CA ILE A 167 -0.27 7.94 0.78
C ILE A 167 -1.63 7.97 0.09
N VAL A 168 -1.96 6.91 -0.67
CA VAL A 168 -3.29 6.77 -1.25
C VAL A 168 -4.36 6.68 -0.17
N GLN A 169 -4.21 5.79 0.81
CA GLN A 169 -5.18 5.62 1.90
C GLN A 169 -5.37 6.89 2.75
N LEU A 170 -4.30 7.64 3.00
CA LEU A 170 -4.34 8.91 3.73
C LEU A 170 -4.88 10.07 2.90
N GLY A 171 -4.89 9.94 1.59
CA GLY A 171 -5.23 11.03 0.68
C GLY A 171 -6.62 11.61 0.90
N PHE A 172 -7.61 10.78 1.27
CA PHE A 172 -8.94 11.24 1.61
C PHE A 172 -8.94 12.08 2.90
N GLU A 173 -8.26 11.61 3.94
CA GLU A 173 -8.13 12.32 5.21
C GLU A 173 -7.36 13.65 5.05
N LEU A 174 -6.38 13.67 4.17
CA LEU A 174 -5.60 14.85 3.80
C LEU A 174 -6.31 15.75 2.77
N GLU A 175 -7.51 15.40 2.35
CA GLU A 175 -8.28 16.12 1.33
C GLU A 175 -7.52 16.26 -0.01
N THR A 176 -6.70 15.29 -0.35
CA THR A 176 -6.02 15.22 -1.65
C THR A 176 -7.00 14.85 -2.75
N TYR A 177 -8.00 14.03 -2.42
CA TYR A 177 -9.12 13.64 -3.27
C TYR A 177 -10.43 13.61 -2.46
N GLN A 178 -11.55 13.59 -3.16
CA GLN A 178 -12.89 13.67 -2.59
C GLN A 178 -13.65 12.35 -2.75
N SER A 179 -14.88 12.32 -2.25
CA SER A 179 -15.73 11.12 -2.21
C SER A 179 -16.07 10.55 -3.59
N ASP A 180 -16.24 11.39 -4.58
CA ASP A 180 -16.53 11.00 -5.96
C ASP A 180 -15.29 10.44 -6.70
N GLU A 181 -14.10 10.67 -6.17
CA GLU A 181 -12.84 10.18 -6.72
C GLU A 181 -12.38 8.85 -6.08
N LEU A 182 -13.15 8.34 -5.09
CA LEU A 182 -12.77 7.13 -4.32
C LEU A 182 -12.67 5.88 -5.19
N ALA A 183 -13.52 5.73 -6.20
CA ALA A 183 -13.46 4.58 -7.11
C ALA A 183 -12.08 4.44 -7.76
N GLY A 184 -11.62 5.51 -8.42
CA GLY A 184 -10.31 5.53 -9.07
C GLY A 184 -9.15 5.42 -8.09
N MET A 185 -9.24 6.04 -6.91
CA MET A 185 -8.17 5.95 -5.91
C MET A 185 -8.08 4.55 -5.28
N TYR A 186 -9.19 3.86 -5.06
CA TYR A 186 -9.16 2.46 -4.64
C TYR A 186 -8.69 1.52 -5.73
N TRP A 187 -9.02 1.79 -7.00
CA TRP A 187 -8.42 1.07 -8.12
C TRP A 187 -6.88 1.22 -8.13
N TYR A 188 -6.37 2.45 -7.95
CA TYR A 188 -4.93 2.68 -7.90
C TYR A 188 -4.27 2.01 -6.69
N LEU A 189 -4.94 2.01 -5.52
CA LEU A 189 -4.50 1.26 -4.34
C LEU A 189 -4.43 -0.25 -4.61
N SER A 190 -5.44 -0.79 -5.30
CA SER A 190 -5.49 -2.18 -5.74
C SER A 190 -4.30 -2.51 -6.66
N TYR A 191 -4.03 -1.64 -7.64
CA TYR A 191 -2.88 -1.78 -8.52
C TYR A 191 -1.53 -1.80 -7.76
N LEU A 192 -1.33 -0.89 -6.81
CA LEU A 192 -0.10 -0.86 -5.99
C LEU A 192 0.05 -2.13 -5.15
N ALA A 193 -1.01 -2.55 -4.47
CA ALA A 193 -0.99 -3.74 -3.64
C ALA A 193 -0.77 -5.02 -4.47
N LYS A 194 -1.36 -5.11 -5.66
CA LYS A 194 -1.11 -6.19 -6.62
C LYS A 194 0.35 -6.21 -7.07
N THR A 195 0.91 -5.05 -7.39
CA THR A 195 2.31 -4.90 -7.78
C THR A 195 3.23 -5.35 -6.64
N ARG A 196 2.91 -4.97 -5.39
CA ARG A 196 3.64 -5.40 -4.19
C ARG A 196 3.58 -6.92 -3.99
N ALA A 197 2.39 -7.53 -4.13
CA ALA A 197 2.22 -8.98 -4.04
C ALA A 197 3.05 -9.72 -5.09
N GLN A 198 3.00 -9.26 -6.34
CA GLN A 198 3.75 -9.85 -7.46
C GLN A 198 5.26 -9.74 -7.25
N HIS A 199 5.74 -8.57 -6.80
CA HIS A 199 7.15 -8.38 -6.52
C HIS A 199 7.62 -9.24 -5.34
N ALA A 200 6.84 -9.32 -4.26
CA ALA A 200 7.15 -10.19 -3.11
C ALA A 200 7.18 -11.68 -3.51
N GLU A 201 6.31 -12.14 -4.40
CA GLU A 201 6.31 -13.52 -4.89
C GLU A 201 7.55 -13.81 -5.77
N ARG A 202 7.95 -12.87 -6.64
CA ARG A 202 9.21 -12.97 -7.40
C ARG A 202 10.41 -13.03 -6.47
N THR A 203 10.46 -12.15 -5.48
CA THR A 203 11.53 -12.11 -4.47
C THR A 203 11.58 -13.40 -3.67
N LYS A 204 10.43 -13.96 -3.28
CA LYS A 204 10.34 -15.24 -2.57
C LYS A 204 10.87 -16.40 -3.43
N SER A 205 10.48 -16.46 -4.69
CA SER A 205 10.96 -17.49 -5.63
C SER A 205 12.48 -17.41 -5.81
N PHE A 206 13.02 -16.21 -5.96
CA PHE A 206 14.44 -15.94 -5.99
C PHE A 206 15.16 -16.40 -4.71
N THR A 207 14.65 -15.97 -3.55
CA THR A 207 15.23 -16.33 -2.25
C THR A 207 15.23 -17.83 -2.04
N LEU A 208 14.17 -18.53 -2.45
CA LEU A 208 14.07 -19.98 -2.36
C LEU A 208 15.06 -20.70 -3.27
N GLN A 209 15.22 -20.22 -4.51
CA GLN A 209 16.22 -20.78 -5.44
C GLN A 209 17.62 -20.61 -4.85
N ARG A 210 17.99 -19.40 -4.43
CA ARG A 210 19.27 -19.11 -3.82
C ARG A 210 19.51 -19.95 -2.56
N PHE A 211 18.50 -20.14 -1.72
CA PHE A 211 18.57 -21.02 -0.56
C PHE A 211 18.96 -22.46 -0.95
N ASN A 212 18.31 -23.00 -1.98
CA ASN A 212 18.57 -24.36 -2.47
C ASN A 212 19.98 -24.48 -3.06
N ASP A 213 20.41 -23.48 -3.84
CA ASP A 213 21.74 -23.47 -4.45
C ASP A 213 22.84 -23.43 -3.39
N LEU A 214 22.71 -22.55 -2.39
CA LEU A 214 23.65 -22.43 -1.29
C LEU A 214 23.70 -23.68 -0.40
N ARG A 215 22.54 -24.31 -0.17
CA ARG A 215 22.46 -25.55 0.63
C ARG A 215 23.24 -26.70 0.02
N ALA A 216 23.46 -26.69 -1.28
CA ALA A 216 24.28 -27.67 -1.97
C ALA A 216 25.80 -27.48 -1.72
N HIS A 217 26.22 -26.33 -1.18
CA HIS A 217 27.61 -26.02 -0.88
C HIS A 217 27.98 -26.33 0.57
N HIS A 218 29.21 -26.81 0.79
CA HIS A 218 29.71 -27.21 2.11
C HIS A 218 29.88 -26.05 3.11
N THR A 219 29.80 -24.79 2.64
CA THR A 219 29.90 -23.59 3.45
C THR A 219 28.58 -23.15 4.08
N PHE A 220 27.48 -23.85 3.80
CA PHE A 220 26.16 -23.50 4.28
C PHE A 220 26.02 -23.79 5.78
N THR A 221 25.81 -22.74 6.57
CA THR A 221 25.73 -22.83 8.03
C THR A 221 24.27 -22.93 8.50
N HIS A 222 24.08 -23.44 9.74
CA HIS A 222 22.74 -23.48 10.35
C HIS A 222 22.17 -22.06 10.58
N ALA A 223 23.03 -21.06 10.84
CA ALA A 223 22.61 -19.67 10.96
C ALA A 223 22.06 -19.12 9.64
N MET A 224 22.67 -19.45 8.51
CA MET A 224 22.17 -19.10 7.18
C MET A 224 20.82 -19.78 6.90
N GLU A 225 20.67 -21.07 7.24
CA GLU A 225 19.41 -21.78 7.10
C GLU A 225 18.28 -21.12 7.88
N ALA A 226 18.53 -20.75 9.14
CA ALA A 226 17.58 -20.05 9.97
C ALA A 226 17.17 -18.69 9.38
N GLN A 227 18.15 -17.94 8.84
CA GLN A 227 17.90 -16.64 8.23
C GLN A 227 17.06 -16.74 6.95
N PHE A 228 17.42 -17.65 6.02
CA PHE A 228 16.61 -17.87 4.80
C PHE A 228 15.19 -18.31 5.14
N THR A 229 15.03 -19.22 6.11
CA THR A 229 13.71 -19.66 6.57
C THR A 229 12.91 -18.49 7.12
N ARG A 230 13.53 -17.62 7.90
CA ARG A 230 12.90 -16.40 8.44
C ARG A 230 12.49 -15.42 7.33
N SER A 231 13.37 -15.17 6.35
CA SER A 231 13.08 -14.31 5.21
C SER A 231 11.94 -14.84 4.34
N LEU A 232 11.91 -16.14 4.08
CA LEU A 232 10.82 -16.77 3.33
C LEU A 232 9.49 -16.68 4.08
N ALA A 233 9.49 -16.80 5.41
CA ALA A 233 8.30 -16.61 6.22
C ALA A 233 7.82 -15.15 6.18
N TYR A 234 8.73 -14.18 6.28
CA TYR A 234 8.42 -12.76 6.14
C TYR A 234 7.80 -12.42 4.78
N LEU A 235 8.38 -12.92 3.69
CA LEU A 235 7.84 -12.72 2.34
C LEU A 235 6.44 -13.33 2.17
N ARG A 236 6.16 -14.48 2.81
CA ARG A 236 4.81 -15.06 2.81
C ARG A 236 3.78 -14.15 3.49
N VAL A 237 4.12 -13.57 4.63
CA VAL A 237 3.24 -12.61 5.33
C VAL A 237 3.05 -11.35 4.49
N THR A 238 4.12 -10.84 3.88
CA THR A 238 4.06 -9.68 2.97
C THR A 238 3.14 -9.94 1.77
N ILE A 239 3.24 -11.12 1.16
CA ILE A 239 2.36 -11.53 0.05
C ILE A 239 0.90 -11.58 0.51
N LEU A 240 0.63 -12.20 1.67
CA LEU A 240 -0.73 -12.31 2.20
C LEU A 240 -1.31 -10.92 2.51
N ASP A 241 -0.55 -10.05 3.18
CA ASP A 241 -0.99 -8.68 3.47
C ASP A 241 -1.23 -7.86 2.19
N ALA A 242 -0.36 -8.01 1.18
CA ALA A 242 -0.55 -7.36 -0.11
C ALA A 242 -1.79 -7.87 -0.85
N ALA A 243 -1.99 -9.18 -0.87
CA ALA A 243 -3.13 -9.81 -1.54
C ALA A 243 -4.47 -9.39 -0.92
N VAL A 244 -4.58 -9.38 0.40
CA VAL A 244 -5.84 -8.98 1.06
C VAL A 244 -6.10 -7.48 0.94
N THR A 245 -5.04 -6.66 0.90
CA THR A 245 -5.14 -5.22 0.61
C THR A 245 -5.64 -5.00 -0.80
N TRP A 246 -5.08 -5.73 -1.79
CA TRP A 246 -5.53 -5.70 -3.16
C TRP A 246 -7.01 -6.08 -3.30
N GLU A 247 -7.41 -7.26 -2.79
CA GLU A 247 -8.79 -7.75 -2.90
C GLU A 247 -9.80 -6.78 -2.28
N PHE A 248 -9.48 -6.17 -1.14
CA PHE A 248 -10.40 -5.22 -0.51
C PHE A 248 -10.43 -3.87 -1.21
N ALA A 249 -9.31 -3.38 -1.70
CA ALA A 249 -9.25 -2.14 -2.48
C ALA A 249 -10.03 -2.29 -3.79
N ASP A 250 -9.88 -3.41 -4.49
CA ASP A 250 -10.61 -3.71 -5.71
C ASP A 250 -12.13 -3.81 -5.46
N ALA A 251 -12.52 -4.48 -4.38
CA ALA A 251 -13.92 -4.54 -3.97
C ALA A 251 -14.51 -3.15 -3.69
N LEU A 252 -13.76 -2.25 -3.06
CA LEU A 252 -14.19 -0.88 -2.80
C LEU A 252 -14.23 -0.05 -4.09
N ALA A 253 -13.27 -0.24 -5.01
CA ALA A 253 -13.30 0.40 -6.31
C ALA A 253 -14.60 0.04 -7.07
N CYS A 254 -14.94 -1.25 -7.15
CA CYS A 254 -16.19 -1.71 -7.76
C CYS A 254 -17.43 -1.17 -7.04
N LEU A 255 -17.45 -1.15 -5.70
CA LEU A 255 -18.54 -0.60 -4.92
C LEU A 255 -18.75 0.89 -5.21
N TYR A 256 -17.68 1.70 -5.17
CA TYR A 256 -17.79 3.13 -5.44
C TYR A 256 -18.13 3.44 -6.89
N SER A 257 -17.68 2.63 -7.85
CA SER A 257 -18.12 2.71 -9.25
C SER A 257 -19.62 2.44 -9.39
N ALA A 258 -20.12 1.40 -8.70
CA ALA A 258 -21.56 1.11 -8.68
C ALA A 258 -22.37 2.25 -8.05
N LEU A 259 -21.91 2.81 -6.92
CA LEU A 259 -22.57 3.94 -6.25
C LEU A 259 -22.59 5.21 -7.13
N GLY A 260 -21.53 5.47 -7.88
CA GLY A 260 -21.47 6.56 -8.85
C GLY A 260 -22.49 6.38 -9.99
N ARG A 261 -22.54 5.16 -10.58
CA ARG A 261 -23.55 4.83 -11.62
C ARG A 261 -24.98 4.93 -11.12
N MET A 262 -25.21 4.52 -9.88
CA MET A 262 -26.50 4.67 -9.19
C MET A 262 -26.80 6.11 -8.79
N ARG A 263 -25.95 7.08 -9.10
CA ARG A 263 -26.07 8.49 -8.69
C ARG A 263 -26.27 8.69 -7.18
N LEU A 264 -25.87 7.71 -6.37
CA LEU A 264 -25.85 7.82 -4.91
C LEU A 264 -24.68 8.66 -4.42
N ILE A 265 -23.66 8.83 -5.26
CA ILE A 265 -22.55 9.76 -5.08
C ILE A 265 -22.53 10.70 -6.27
N VAL A 266 -22.74 11.98 -5.98
CA VAL A 266 -22.77 13.02 -7.01
C VAL A 266 -21.52 13.87 -6.87
N PRO A 267 -20.75 14.08 -7.96
CA PRO A 267 -19.61 14.98 -7.94
C PRO A 267 -20.05 16.40 -7.56
N PRO A 268 -19.33 17.08 -6.66
CA PRO A 268 -19.64 18.47 -6.37
C PRO A 268 -19.33 19.35 -7.59
N PRO A 269 -20.06 20.46 -7.81
CA PRO A 269 -19.81 21.36 -8.92
C PRO A 269 -18.38 21.96 -8.80
N ARG A 270 -17.59 21.84 -9.86
CA ARG A 270 -16.20 22.32 -9.94
C ARG A 270 -15.98 23.18 -11.19
N PRO A 271 -16.54 24.40 -11.22
CA PRO A 271 -16.57 25.19 -12.45
C PRO A 271 -15.17 25.60 -12.99
N TYR A 272 -14.13 25.52 -12.16
CA TYR A 272 -12.77 25.93 -12.52
C TYR A 272 -11.75 24.79 -12.43
N SER A 273 -12.17 23.55 -12.37
CA SER A 273 -11.26 22.40 -12.21
C SER A 273 -11.72 21.27 -13.13
N THR A 274 -10.85 20.90 -14.07
CA THR A 274 -11.07 19.72 -14.92
C THR A 274 -10.72 18.44 -14.15
N ASP A 275 -11.20 17.30 -14.60
CA ASP A 275 -10.88 16.01 -14.00
C ASP A 275 -9.40 15.65 -14.18
N GLU A 276 -8.80 16.05 -15.30
CA GLU A 276 -7.37 15.92 -15.55
C GLU A 276 -6.54 16.72 -14.54
N LEU A 277 -6.87 18.00 -14.30
CA LEU A 277 -6.19 18.82 -13.29
C LEU A 277 -6.35 18.21 -11.88
N ARG A 278 -7.49 17.63 -11.59
CA ARG A 278 -7.74 16.91 -10.33
C ARG A 278 -6.89 15.65 -10.22
N TYR A 279 -6.74 14.92 -11.33
CA TYR A 279 -5.84 13.78 -11.41
C TYR A 279 -4.40 14.19 -11.11
N ASP A 280 -3.88 15.20 -11.78
CA ASP A 280 -2.53 15.71 -11.57
C ASP A 280 -2.26 16.11 -10.11
N ILE A 281 -3.24 16.76 -9.48
CA ILE A 281 -3.11 17.19 -8.07
C ILE A 281 -3.01 15.99 -7.14
N ARG A 282 -3.86 14.96 -7.30
CA ARG A 282 -3.87 13.80 -6.40
C ARG A 282 -2.71 12.84 -6.65
N MET A 283 -2.21 12.79 -7.89
CA MET A 283 -1.11 11.91 -8.27
C MET A 283 0.28 12.57 -8.14
N LYS A 284 0.31 13.88 -7.87
CA LYS A 284 1.57 14.63 -7.70
C LYS A 284 2.59 14.00 -6.75
N PRO A 285 2.21 13.34 -5.63
CA PRO A 285 3.19 12.67 -4.77
C PRO A 285 3.99 11.59 -5.50
N PHE A 286 3.42 10.98 -6.52
CA PHE A 286 3.98 9.84 -7.25
C PHE A 286 4.72 10.25 -8.54
N ALA A 287 4.62 11.51 -8.96
CA ALA A 287 5.25 12.00 -10.18
C ALA A 287 6.80 11.79 -10.26
N PRO A 288 7.57 11.88 -9.15
CA PRO A 288 9.02 11.65 -9.19
C PRO A 288 9.43 10.17 -9.19
N ILE A 289 8.49 9.24 -9.18
CA ILE A 289 8.77 7.81 -9.06
C ILE A 289 8.94 7.17 -10.43
N SER A 290 10.02 6.43 -10.62
CA SER A 290 10.31 5.71 -11.86
C SER A 290 9.54 4.38 -11.95
N LEU A 291 9.38 3.66 -10.83
CA LEU A 291 8.69 2.38 -10.74
C LEU A 291 7.86 2.26 -9.45
N PRO A 292 6.58 1.85 -9.55
CA PRO A 292 5.84 1.64 -10.80
C PRO A 292 5.59 2.97 -11.51
N ALA A 293 5.63 2.95 -12.84
CA ALA A 293 5.38 4.16 -13.63
C ALA A 293 3.97 4.70 -13.34
N LEU A 294 3.86 6.01 -13.26
CA LEU A 294 2.58 6.67 -13.14
C LEU A 294 1.84 6.60 -14.48
N PHE A 295 0.56 6.29 -14.44
CA PHE A 295 -0.31 6.33 -15.61
C PHE A 295 -0.49 7.77 -16.11
N SER A 296 -0.69 7.96 -17.41
CA SER A 296 -1.27 9.19 -17.91
C SER A 296 -2.74 9.31 -17.46
N TYR A 297 -3.34 10.49 -17.58
CA TYR A 297 -4.75 10.66 -17.25
C TYR A 297 -5.65 9.78 -18.11
N GLU A 298 -5.36 9.68 -19.41
CA GLU A 298 -6.12 8.86 -20.36
C GLU A 298 -6.02 7.36 -20.00
N GLU A 299 -4.83 6.86 -19.74
CA GLU A 299 -4.62 5.47 -19.30
C GLU A 299 -5.36 5.19 -17.99
N PHE A 300 -5.30 6.13 -17.05
CA PHE A 300 -6.00 5.99 -15.77
C PHE A 300 -7.52 5.92 -15.97
N VAL A 301 -8.08 6.78 -16.84
CA VAL A 301 -9.52 6.77 -17.16
C VAL A 301 -9.90 5.46 -17.84
N GLU A 302 -9.13 5.02 -18.83
CA GLU A 302 -9.36 3.74 -19.53
C GLU A 302 -9.40 2.56 -18.55
N HIS A 303 -8.43 2.49 -17.65
CA HIS A 303 -8.35 1.42 -16.65
C HIS A 303 -9.47 1.47 -15.60
N THR A 304 -10.01 2.63 -15.29
CA THR A 304 -11.05 2.81 -14.26
C THR A 304 -12.47 2.86 -14.79
N ALA A 305 -12.67 2.97 -16.10
CA ALA A 305 -13.97 3.14 -16.73
C ALA A 305 -14.94 1.96 -16.46
N GLN A 306 -14.44 0.72 -16.48
CA GLN A 306 -15.20 -0.51 -16.26
C GLN A 306 -16.48 -0.58 -17.12
N ASP A 307 -16.44 -0.02 -18.34
CA ASP A 307 -17.61 0.22 -19.18
C ASP A 307 -18.35 -1.06 -19.57
N ASP A 308 -17.64 -2.19 -19.65
CA ASP A 308 -18.20 -3.48 -20.03
C ASP A 308 -19.02 -4.17 -18.91
N ALA A 309 -18.92 -3.69 -17.66
CA ALA A 309 -19.58 -4.31 -16.52
C ALA A 309 -20.89 -3.57 -16.18
N SER A 310 -21.96 -4.29 -15.97
CA SER A 310 -23.19 -3.70 -15.43
C SER A 310 -23.05 -3.32 -13.95
N THR A 311 -23.94 -2.49 -13.42
CA THR A 311 -23.97 -2.16 -11.98
C THR A 311 -24.14 -3.41 -11.11
N ALA A 312 -24.91 -4.39 -11.57
CA ALA A 312 -25.07 -5.66 -10.88
C ALA A 312 -23.80 -6.49 -10.88
N ASP A 313 -23.04 -6.49 -11.99
CA ASP A 313 -21.75 -7.17 -12.07
C ASP A 313 -20.73 -6.52 -11.14
N LEU A 314 -20.68 -5.19 -11.10
CA LEU A 314 -19.80 -4.46 -10.19
C LEU A 314 -20.06 -4.82 -8.71
N LEU A 315 -21.34 -4.87 -8.32
CA LEU A 315 -21.71 -5.29 -6.96
C LEU A 315 -21.38 -6.75 -6.70
N GLU A 316 -21.47 -7.64 -7.70
CA GLU A 316 -21.07 -9.03 -7.56
C GLU A 316 -19.55 -9.18 -7.46
N PHE A 317 -18.77 -8.42 -8.24
CA PHE A 317 -17.31 -8.39 -8.11
C PHE A 317 -16.89 -7.87 -6.73
N ALA A 318 -17.51 -6.76 -6.28
CA ALA A 318 -17.30 -6.23 -4.93
C ALA A 318 -17.61 -7.26 -3.85
N ARG A 319 -18.72 -8.00 -3.97
CA ARG A 319 -19.11 -9.05 -3.02
C ARG A 319 -18.06 -10.17 -2.94
N ARG A 320 -17.56 -10.64 -4.08
CA ARG A 320 -16.52 -11.69 -4.13
C ARG A 320 -15.23 -11.21 -3.50
N GLY A 321 -14.79 -10.00 -3.82
CA GLY A 321 -13.59 -9.40 -3.24
C GLY A 321 -13.68 -9.21 -1.72
N VAL A 322 -14.84 -8.75 -1.22
CA VAL A 322 -15.10 -8.65 0.24
C VAL A 322 -14.99 -10.01 0.94
N VAL A 323 -15.53 -11.07 0.33
CA VAL A 323 -15.44 -12.43 0.91
C VAL A 323 -14.00 -12.94 0.94
N GLY A 324 -13.24 -12.73 -0.13
CA GLY A 324 -11.82 -13.10 -0.22
C GLY A 324 -10.98 -12.33 0.82
N ALA A 325 -11.09 -11.00 0.80
CA ALA A 325 -10.38 -10.12 1.72
C ALA A 325 -10.67 -10.46 3.19
N ARG A 326 -11.93 -10.77 3.53
CA ARG A 326 -12.31 -11.18 4.89
C ARG A 326 -11.55 -12.43 5.33
N LYS A 327 -11.55 -13.48 4.51
CA LYS A 327 -10.82 -14.73 4.81
C LYS A 327 -9.32 -14.47 4.99
N GLY A 328 -8.75 -13.63 4.15
CA GLY A 328 -7.34 -13.27 4.22
C GLY A 328 -7.00 -12.49 5.50
N PHE A 329 -7.78 -11.47 5.87
CA PHE A 329 -7.57 -10.74 7.12
C PHE A 329 -7.84 -11.60 8.36
N GLU A 330 -8.81 -12.53 8.32
CA GLU A 330 -9.01 -13.51 9.38
C GLU A 330 -7.81 -14.48 9.52
N SER A 331 -7.16 -14.80 8.39
CA SER A 331 -5.91 -15.59 8.40
C SER A 331 -4.75 -14.80 8.99
N LEU A 332 -4.59 -13.53 8.61
CA LEU A 332 -3.60 -12.64 9.23
C LEU A 332 -3.82 -12.52 10.74
N ALA A 333 -5.07 -12.34 11.19
CA ALA A 333 -5.40 -12.18 12.61
C ALA A 333 -5.12 -13.44 13.46
N LYS A 334 -4.92 -14.60 12.85
CA LYS A 334 -4.57 -15.85 13.52
C LYS A 334 -3.06 -16.07 13.67
N LEU A 335 -2.24 -15.27 12.98
CA LEU A 335 -0.80 -15.38 13.09
C LEU A 335 -0.35 -15.00 14.50
N SER A 336 0.54 -15.81 15.07
CA SER A 336 1.22 -15.48 16.32
C SER A 336 2.17 -14.28 16.11
N GLU A 337 2.55 -13.66 17.21
CA GLU A 337 3.52 -12.56 17.23
C GLU A 337 4.80 -12.87 16.42
N LYS A 338 5.33 -14.09 16.58
CA LYS A 338 6.53 -14.55 15.87
C LYS A 338 6.29 -14.73 14.38
N GLU A 339 5.15 -15.30 14.00
CA GLU A 339 4.79 -15.55 12.59
C GLU A 339 4.47 -14.24 11.85
N ALA A 340 3.85 -13.28 12.54
CA ALA A 340 3.52 -11.98 11.98
C ALA A 340 4.69 -10.98 12.02
N PHE A 341 5.83 -11.33 12.62
CA PHE A 341 6.98 -10.42 12.84
C PHE A 341 6.60 -9.16 13.63
N THR A 342 5.71 -9.30 14.61
CA THR A 342 5.11 -8.19 15.36
C THR A 342 5.54 -8.14 16.82
N ALA A 343 6.71 -8.68 17.17
CA ALA A 343 7.20 -8.90 18.53
C ALA A 343 7.03 -7.73 19.52
N ARG A 344 6.94 -6.48 19.02
CA ARG A 344 6.83 -5.28 19.85
C ARG A 344 5.49 -4.60 19.78
N CYS A 345 4.59 -5.02 18.89
CA CYS A 345 3.35 -4.32 18.59
C CYS A 345 2.17 -5.23 18.28
N HIS A 346 2.24 -6.49 18.65
CA HIS A 346 1.26 -7.50 18.25
C HIS A 346 -0.18 -7.12 18.59
N ASP A 347 -0.44 -6.64 19.79
CA ASP A 347 -1.79 -6.24 20.20
C ASP A 347 -2.36 -5.11 19.31
N ARG A 348 -1.51 -4.15 18.95
CA ARG A 348 -1.90 -3.03 18.07
C ARG A 348 -2.11 -3.51 16.64
N TRP A 349 -1.22 -4.35 16.16
CA TRP A 349 -1.34 -4.97 14.84
C TRP A 349 -2.62 -5.81 14.75
N LEU A 350 -2.91 -6.61 15.77
CA LEU A 350 -4.13 -7.41 15.85
C LEU A 350 -5.38 -6.53 15.93
N MET A 351 -5.33 -5.44 16.70
CA MET A 351 -6.44 -4.48 16.79
C MET A 351 -6.76 -3.86 15.41
N GLY A 352 -5.76 -3.43 14.64
CA GLY A 352 -5.99 -2.87 13.31
C GLY A 352 -6.46 -3.91 12.30
N THR A 353 -5.92 -5.13 12.35
CA THR A 353 -6.41 -6.23 11.52
C THR A 353 -7.90 -6.49 11.80
N LYS A 354 -8.31 -6.47 13.07
CA LYS A 354 -9.74 -6.56 13.47
C LYS A 354 -10.55 -5.36 12.97
N MET A 355 -9.97 -4.16 12.93
CA MET A 355 -10.64 -2.99 12.36
C MET A 355 -10.84 -3.14 10.86
N CYS A 356 -9.85 -3.66 10.12
CA CYS A 356 -10.03 -4.00 8.70
C CYS A 356 -11.18 -4.99 8.50
N ILE A 357 -11.25 -6.04 9.31
CA ILE A 357 -12.35 -7.02 9.25
C ILE A 357 -13.70 -6.35 9.48
N ARG A 358 -13.81 -5.42 10.45
CA ARG A 358 -15.05 -4.65 10.67
C ARG A 358 -15.44 -3.82 9.45
N SER A 359 -14.48 -3.14 8.82
CA SER A 359 -14.72 -2.36 7.59
C SER A 359 -15.22 -3.25 6.46
N ILE A 360 -14.64 -4.43 6.29
CA ILE A 360 -15.04 -5.44 5.32
C ILE A 360 -16.48 -5.91 5.57
N ILE A 361 -16.85 -6.16 6.83
CA ILE A 361 -18.21 -6.56 7.20
C ILE A 361 -19.20 -5.46 6.83
N VAL A 362 -18.90 -4.20 7.15
CA VAL A 362 -19.76 -3.06 6.81
C VAL A 362 -19.90 -2.93 5.29
N ALA A 363 -18.81 -3.01 4.53
CA ALA A 363 -18.86 -3.02 3.07
C ALA A 363 -19.73 -4.16 2.53
N GLY A 364 -19.59 -5.36 3.09
CA GLY A 364 -20.39 -6.53 2.72
C GLY A 364 -21.90 -6.33 2.96
N ILE A 365 -22.28 -5.67 4.06
CA ILE A 365 -23.68 -5.32 4.35
C ILE A 365 -24.19 -4.35 3.28
N VAL A 366 -23.45 -3.27 2.99
CA VAL A 366 -23.82 -2.28 1.98
C VAL A 366 -24.03 -2.94 0.61
N ILE A 367 -23.07 -3.74 0.17
CA ILE A 367 -23.14 -4.44 -1.13
C ILE A 367 -24.36 -5.37 -1.18
N THR A 368 -24.59 -6.14 -0.12
CA THR A 368 -25.71 -7.10 -0.07
C THR A 368 -27.05 -6.37 -0.11
N THR A 369 -27.21 -5.27 0.64
CA THR A 369 -28.43 -4.47 0.64
C THR A 369 -28.70 -3.87 -0.73
N LEU A 370 -27.67 -3.29 -1.38
CA LEU A 370 -27.83 -2.73 -2.73
C LEU A 370 -28.19 -3.80 -3.77
N LYS A 371 -27.56 -4.99 -3.70
CA LYS A 371 -27.91 -6.12 -4.58
C LYS A 371 -29.36 -6.56 -4.41
N ASN A 372 -29.79 -6.73 -3.15
CA ASN A 372 -31.15 -7.14 -2.86
C ASN A 372 -32.15 -6.10 -3.38
N MET A 373 -31.88 -4.82 -3.16
CA MET A 373 -32.70 -3.74 -3.68
C MET A 373 -32.82 -3.80 -5.20
N LEU A 374 -31.71 -3.94 -5.93
CA LEU A 374 -31.75 -4.02 -7.41
C LEU A 374 -32.45 -5.29 -7.93
N SER A 375 -32.58 -6.31 -7.11
CA SER A 375 -33.28 -7.56 -7.45
C SER A 375 -34.78 -7.48 -7.20
N GLU A 376 -35.29 -6.44 -6.52
CA GLU A 376 -36.74 -6.25 -6.31
C GLU A 376 -37.44 -5.77 -7.57
N PRO A 377 -38.61 -6.34 -7.92
CA PRO A 377 -39.34 -5.97 -9.13
C PRO A 377 -39.67 -4.47 -9.26
N LYS A 378 -39.88 -3.79 -8.12
CA LYS A 378 -40.20 -2.34 -8.10
C LYS A 378 -39.01 -1.46 -8.54
N TYR A 379 -37.80 -2.01 -8.57
CA TYR A 379 -36.59 -1.31 -9.04
C TYR A 379 -36.09 -1.86 -10.39
N ALA A 380 -36.86 -2.74 -11.05
CA ALA A 380 -36.45 -3.36 -12.31
C ALA A 380 -36.15 -2.33 -13.41
N ASP A 381 -37.03 -1.32 -13.53
CA ASP A 381 -36.84 -0.23 -14.51
C ASP A 381 -35.63 0.63 -14.19
N TYR A 382 -35.38 0.92 -12.90
CA TYR A 382 -34.20 1.62 -12.45
C TYR A 382 -32.92 0.79 -12.71
N ALA A 383 -32.93 -0.51 -12.41
CA ALA A 383 -31.84 -1.42 -12.69
C ALA A 383 -31.54 -1.51 -14.19
N ALA A 384 -32.59 -1.53 -15.05
CA ALA A 384 -32.46 -1.54 -16.50
C ALA A 384 -31.86 -0.23 -17.04
N ALA A 385 -32.30 0.91 -16.52
CA ALA A 385 -31.77 2.22 -16.89
C ALA A 385 -30.29 2.36 -16.52
N MET A 386 -29.87 1.78 -15.38
CA MET A 386 -28.47 1.78 -14.92
C MET A 386 -27.59 0.71 -15.59
N SER A 387 -28.17 -0.27 -16.28
CA SER A 387 -27.43 -1.31 -17.01
C SER A 387 -27.15 -0.93 -18.47
N GLY A 388 -27.90 0.02 -19.02
CA GLY A 388 -27.81 0.47 -20.41
C GLY A 388 -26.77 1.58 -20.58
N GLY A 389 -25.49 1.23 -20.62
CA GLY A 389 -24.44 2.07 -21.18
C GLY A 389 -24.51 2.04 -22.71
N GLY A 390 -25.50 2.67 -23.33
CA GLY A 390 -25.54 2.65 -24.79
C GLY A 390 -26.67 3.46 -25.39
N ASN A 391 -26.31 4.54 -26.09
CA ASN A 391 -26.99 5.12 -27.24
C ASN A 391 -28.54 5.09 -27.24
N THR A 392 -29.19 5.75 -26.30
CA THR A 392 -30.52 6.25 -26.56
C THR A 392 -30.42 7.76 -26.73
N SER A 393 -30.62 8.21 -27.97
CA SER A 393 -30.77 9.60 -28.40
C SER A 393 -32.09 10.24 -27.91
N GLY A 394 -32.56 9.84 -26.73
CA GLY A 394 -33.61 10.49 -25.99
C GLY A 394 -33.06 11.65 -25.18
N SER A 395 -33.73 12.78 -25.17
CA SER A 395 -33.35 13.98 -24.41
C SER A 395 -32.90 13.59 -22.98
N LYS A 396 -31.69 13.98 -22.65
CA LYS A 396 -31.07 13.72 -21.33
C LYS A 396 -31.92 14.25 -20.16
N ASP A 397 -32.76 15.24 -20.43
CA ASP A 397 -33.50 15.96 -19.38
C ASP A 397 -34.73 15.19 -18.88
N ASP A 398 -35.35 14.32 -19.73
CA ASP A 398 -36.58 13.59 -19.35
C ASP A 398 -36.30 12.29 -18.54
N VAL A 399 -35.11 11.73 -18.66
CA VAL A 399 -34.69 10.52 -17.87
C VAL A 399 -34.24 10.91 -16.45
N ASP A 400 -33.81 12.17 -16.27
CA ASP A 400 -33.24 12.65 -15.03
C ASP A 400 -34.29 12.87 -13.91
N ASP A 401 -35.53 13.22 -14.23
CA ASP A 401 -36.53 13.53 -13.19
C ASP A 401 -37.27 12.30 -12.64
N VAL A 402 -37.40 11.22 -13.41
CA VAL A 402 -38.19 10.05 -13.00
C VAL A 402 -37.39 9.06 -12.16
N ALA A 403 -36.07 8.96 -12.38
CA ALA A 403 -35.23 7.94 -11.74
C ALA A 403 -34.71 8.32 -10.35
N MET A 404 -34.65 9.61 -10.01
CA MET A 404 -34.07 10.09 -8.74
C MET A 404 -35.03 10.05 -7.54
N ALA A 405 -36.32 9.89 -7.77
CA ALA A 405 -37.34 10.15 -6.74
C ALA A 405 -37.47 9.06 -5.66
N GLU A 406 -36.96 7.84 -5.85
CA GLU A 406 -37.48 6.71 -5.07
C GLU A 406 -36.48 5.69 -4.51
N LEU A 407 -35.17 5.95 -4.51
CA LEU A 407 -34.30 5.03 -3.78
C LEU A 407 -34.55 5.17 -2.27
N PRO A 408 -34.81 4.05 -1.55
CA PRO A 408 -35.12 4.09 -0.13
C PRO A 408 -33.92 4.41 0.75
N TYR A 409 -32.73 4.50 0.15
CA TYR A 409 -31.49 4.71 0.86
C TYR A 409 -30.77 5.97 0.41
N MET A 410 -30.10 6.61 1.37
CA MET A 410 -29.05 7.60 1.14
C MET A 410 -27.71 6.99 1.52
N ILE A 411 -26.66 7.49 0.89
CA ILE A 411 -25.29 7.11 1.22
C ILE A 411 -24.66 8.22 2.09
N GLU A 412 -24.18 7.82 3.25
CA GLU A 412 -23.29 8.66 4.07
C GLU A 412 -21.86 8.20 3.89
N ILE A 413 -21.00 9.07 3.35
CA ILE A 413 -19.57 8.85 3.30
C ILE A 413 -18.95 9.60 4.48
N PRO A 414 -18.06 8.96 5.28
CA PRO A 414 -17.37 9.62 6.37
C PRO A 414 -16.67 10.90 5.88
N LYS A 415 -16.78 11.98 6.63
CA LYS A 415 -16.11 13.25 6.28
C LYS A 415 -14.61 13.14 6.56
N ALA A 416 -13.81 13.70 5.66
CA ALA A 416 -12.39 13.90 5.88
C ALA A 416 -12.14 14.64 7.23
N GLY A 417 -11.08 14.27 7.94
CA GLY A 417 -10.80 14.79 9.27
C GLY A 417 -11.58 14.13 10.41
N LYS A 418 -12.43 13.14 10.12
CA LYS A 418 -13.19 12.36 11.11
C LYS A 418 -12.98 10.86 11.02
N CYS A 419 -12.06 10.42 10.14
CA CYS A 419 -11.77 9.00 9.89
C CYS A 419 -10.62 8.45 10.73
N TYR A 420 -10.45 8.95 11.94
CA TYR A 420 -9.27 8.73 12.80
C TYR A 420 -8.83 7.28 13.03
N HIS A 421 -9.72 6.33 12.81
CA HIS A 421 -9.46 4.94 13.18
C HIS A 421 -9.56 3.98 12.01
N ASN A 422 -9.86 4.48 10.81
CA ASN A 422 -10.09 3.61 9.67
C ASN A 422 -9.50 4.20 8.40
N TRP A 423 -8.53 3.51 7.86
CA TRP A 423 -7.90 3.82 6.58
C TRP A 423 -8.78 3.47 5.39
N TRP A 424 -9.82 2.69 5.65
CA TRP A 424 -10.79 2.27 4.67
C TRP A 424 -12.03 3.14 4.79
N ILE A 425 -12.29 3.93 3.78
CA ILE A 425 -13.51 4.74 3.70
C ILE A 425 -14.61 3.82 3.19
N VAL A 426 -15.49 3.40 4.07
CA VAL A 426 -16.62 2.54 3.75
C VAL A 426 -17.90 3.35 3.89
N PRO A 427 -18.76 3.38 2.84
CA PRO A 427 -20.02 4.12 2.91
C PRO A 427 -20.98 3.45 3.89
N LYS A 428 -21.93 4.23 4.41
CA LYS A 428 -23.05 3.75 5.21
C LYS A 428 -24.34 3.98 4.47
N LEU A 429 -25.24 3.02 4.56
CA LEU A 429 -26.62 3.17 4.07
C LEU A 429 -27.47 3.74 5.18
N LEU A 430 -28.22 4.79 4.85
CA LEU A 430 -29.22 5.40 5.72
C LEU A 430 -30.58 5.28 5.04
N GLU A 431 -31.58 4.77 5.74
CA GLU A 431 -32.95 4.74 5.23
C GLU A 431 -33.50 6.16 5.14
N LYS A 432 -34.18 6.47 4.04
CA LYS A 432 -34.96 7.71 3.90
C LYS A 432 -36.26 7.53 4.65
N HIS A 433 -36.47 8.32 5.67
CA HIS A 433 -37.73 8.40 6.42
C HIS A 433 -38.76 9.28 5.75
#